data_18af41c873626d134b5907ac941ef370
#
_entry.id   18af41c873626d134b5907ac941ef370
#
_cell.length_a   1.000
_cell.length_b   1.000
_cell.length_c   1.000
_cell.angle_alpha   90.00
_cell.angle_beta   90.00
_cell.angle_gamma   90.00
#
_symmetry.space_group_name_H-M   'P 1'
#
loop_
_entity.id
_entity.type
_entity.pdbx_description
1 polymer ?
#
loop_
_entity_poly.entity_id
_entity_poly.type
_entity_poly.pdbx_seq_one_letter_code
_entity_poly.pdbx_strand_id
1 'polypeptide(L)'
;SRASSIVEALASSPEGARIDRAFADLRRELGEQGTDSEIPSGVRGLSRDRLELQSFGAPARLFAAKLVPDGCGQMDPVEGLAFFDARADGLRFTDRGSIPERARVVAVFDLEGDGVLEAYLDDVIGGFRYVVRLGAAPGVLVEAEIPYFDCPC
;
A
#
# COMPACT_ATOMS: atom_id res chain seq x y z
N SER A 1 -16.83 -11.50 1.14
CA SER A 1 -16.62 -10.46 2.17
C SER A 1 -15.97 -9.21 1.59
N ARG A 2 -16.04 -8.08 2.30
CA ARG A 2 -15.40 -6.82 1.86
C ARG A 2 -13.88 -7.00 1.68
N ALA A 3 -13.24 -7.73 2.56
CA ALA A 3 -11.81 -8.05 2.45
C ALA A 3 -11.49 -8.79 1.15
N SER A 4 -12.29 -9.77 0.76
CA SER A 4 -12.11 -10.48 -0.51
C SER A 4 -12.26 -9.54 -1.70
N SER A 5 -13.22 -8.61 -1.66
CA SER A 5 -13.40 -7.61 -2.72
C SER A 5 -12.19 -6.67 -2.86
N ILE A 6 -11.56 -6.29 -1.74
CA ILE A 6 -10.37 -5.43 -1.75
C ILE A 6 -9.16 -6.21 -2.31
N VAL A 7 -8.99 -7.48 -1.94
CA VAL A 7 -7.91 -8.32 -2.49
C VAL A 7 -8.05 -8.47 -4.00
N GLU A 8 -9.26 -8.72 -4.52
CA GLU A 8 -9.50 -8.80 -5.96
C GLU A 8 -9.30 -7.45 -6.66
N ALA A 9 -9.73 -6.35 -6.04
CA ALA A 9 -9.48 -5.01 -6.57
C ALA A 9 -7.97 -4.70 -6.62
N LEU A 10 -7.23 -5.07 -5.57
CA LEU A 10 -5.77 -4.93 -5.54
C LEU A 10 -5.11 -5.77 -6.63
N ALA A 11 -5.46 -7.05 -6.74
CA ALA A 11 -4.89 -7.95 -7.75
C ALA A 11 -5.15 -7.47 -9.20
N SER A 12 -6.24 -6.73 -9.41
CA SER A 12 -6.63 -6.18 -10.71
C SER A 12 -6.12 -4.76 -10.95
N SER A 13 -5.42 -4.16 -9.98
CA SER A 13 -4.94 -2.78 -10.05
C SER A 13 -3.51 -2.68 -10.60
N PRO A 14 -3.08 -1.48 -11.04
CA PRO A 14 -1.68 -1.23 -11.38
C PRO A 14 -0.70 -1.57 -10.26
N GLU A 15 -1.07 -1.30 -9.01
CA GLU A 15 -0.26 -1.64 -7.84
C GLU A 15 -0.13 -3.16 -7.66
N GLY A 16 -1.22 -3.91 -7.82
CA GLY A 16 -1.18 -5.37 -7.79
C GLY A 16 -0.27 -5.95 -8.87
N ALA A 17 -0.33 -5.42 -10.09
CA ALA A 17 0.56 -5.82 -11.17
C ALA A 17 2.04 -5.53 -10.83
N ARG A 18 2.33 -4.42 -10.15
CA ARG A 18 3.67 -4.08 -9.68
C ARG A 18 4.15 -5.07 -8.61
N ILE A 19 3.29 -5.37 -7.63
CA ILE A 19 3.60 -6.36 -6.58
C ILE A 19 3.85 -7.74 -7.18
N ASP A 20 3.02 -8.18 -8.10
CA ASP A 20 3.18 -9.49 -8.78
C ASP A 20 4.52 -9.58 -9.52
N ARG A 21 4.93 -8.52 -10.22
CA ARG A 21 6.25 -8.45 -10.86
C ARG A 21 7.38 -8.49 -9.85
N ALA A 22 7.27 -7.74 -8.75
CA ALA A 22 8.30 -7.71 -7.70
C ALA A 22 8.51 -9.11 -7.08
N PHE A 23 7.43 -9.85 -6.81
CA PHE A 23 7.53 -11.24 -6.35
C PHE A 23 8.11 -12.18 -7.41
N ALA A 24 7.78 -11.99 -8.68
CA ALA A 24 8.37 -12.78 -9.76
C ALA A 24 9.88 -12.54 -9.88
N ASP A 25 10.33 -11.29 -9.77
CA ASP A 25 11.74 -10.93 -9.79
C ASP A 25 12.48 -11.51 -8.58
N LEU A 26 11.90 -11.40 -7.40
CA LEU A 26 12.45 -11.98 -6.17
C LEU A 26 12.60 -13.50 -6.27
N ARG A 27 11.58 -14.22 -6.79
CA ARG A 27 11.68 -15.67 -7.02
C ARG A 27 12.81 -16.02 -7.97
N ARG A 28 12.98 -15.25 -9.04
CA ARG A 28 14.06 -15.48 -9.99
C ARG A 28 15.43 -15.31 -9.32
N GLU A 29 15.64 -14.24 -8.56
CA GLU A 29 16.89 -13.98 -7.87
C GLU A 29 17.21 -15.04 -6.81
N LEU A 30 16.24 -15.42 -5.98
CA LEU A 30 16.42 -16.42 -4.93
C LEU A 30 16.41 -17.85 -5.48
N GLY A 31 15.71 -18.12 -6.58
CA GLY A 31 15.73 -19.40 -7.28
C GLY A 31 17.12 -19.75 -7.80
N GLU A 32 17.85 -18.75 -8.27
CA GLU A 32 19.28 -18.90 -8.64
C GLU A 32 20.17 -19.26 -7.44
N GLN A 33 19.71 -18.94 -6.21
CA GLN A 33 20.37 -19.26 -4.95
C GLN A 33 19.82 -20.53 -4.27
N GLY A 34 18.78 -21.16 -4.84
CA GLY A 34 18.15 -22.38 -4.32
C GLY A 34 17.21 -22.18 -3.11
N THR A 35 16.66 -20.99 -2.92
CA THR A 35 15.85 -20.63 -1.73
C THR A 35 14.45 -20.06 -2.03
N ASP A 36 13.83 -20.44 -3.14
CA ASP A 36 12.60 -19.84 -3.67
C ASP A 36 11.26 -20.39 -3.13
N SER A 37 11.29 -21.39 -2.24
CA SER A 37 10.11 -22.21 -1.92
C SER A 37 9.00 -21.52 -1.09
N GLU A 38 9.25 -20.34 -0.53
CA GLU A 38 8.30 -19.65 0.38
C GLU A 38 7.78 -18.31 -0.15
N ILE A 39 8.19 -17.91 -1.34
CA ILE A 39 7.82 -16.60 -1.90
C ILE A 39 6.40 -16.67 -2.48
N PRO A 40 5.50 -15.73 -2.14
CA PRO A 40 4.17 -15.69 -2.70
C PRO A 40 4.18 -15.63 -4.23
N SER A 41 3.17 -16.25 -4.86
CA SER A 41 3.01 -16.21 -6.33
C SER A 41 2.55 -14.83 -6.83
N GLY A 42 2.11 -13.95 -5.93
CA GLY A 42 1.59 -12.63 -6.20
C GLY A 42 0.53 -12.25 -5.17
N VAL A 43 -0.22 -11.18 -5.43
CA VAL A 43 -1.28 -10.67 -4.52
C VAL A 43 -2.28 -11.74 -4.12
N ARG A 44 -2.74 -12.59 -5.05
CA ARG A 44 -3.69 -13.67 -4.76
C ARG A 44 -3.11 -14.80 -3.92
N GLY A 45 -1.80 -14.93 -3.90
CA GLY A 45 -1.07 -15.93 -3.10
C GLY A 45 -0.67 -15.43 -1.71
N LEU A 46 -0.99 -14.19 -1.35
CA LEU A 46 -0.67 -13.65 -0.04
C LEU A 46 -1.51 -14.30 1.06
N SER A 47 -0.86 -14.62 2.17
CA SER A 47 -1.56 -14.95 3.41
C SER A 47 -2.23 -13.70 4.00
N ARG A 48 -3.27 -13.90 4.82
CA ARG A 48 -4.08 -12.78 5.34
C ARG A 48 -3.30 -11.80 6.23
N ASP A 49 -2.30 -12.28 6.92
CA ASP A 49 -1.41 -11.51 7.79
C ASP A 49 -0.41 -10.63 7.02
N ARG A 50 -0.27 -10.91 5.71
CA ARG A 50 0.58 -10.14 4.81
C ARG A 50 -0.10 -8.90 4.22
N LEU A 51 -1.39 -8.73 4.46
CA LEU A 51 -2.16 -7.61 3.92
C LEU A 51 -2.95 -6.92 5.02
N GLU A 52 -2.53 -5.72 5.37
CA GLU A 52 -3.26 -4.83 6.28
C GLU A 52 -4.30 -4.04 5.49
N LEU A 53 -5.56 -4.15 5.91
CA LEU A 53 -6.69 -3.46 5.29
C LEU A 53 -7.25 -2.44 6.25
N GLN A 54 -7.34 -1.20 5.80
CA GLN A 54 -7.90 -0.08 6.55
C GLN A 54 -9.09 0.53 5.80
N SER A 55 -10.06 1.05 6.55
CA SER A 55 -11.22 1.74 6.00
C SER A 55 -11.39 3.11 6.65
N PHE A 56 -11.76 4.10 5.85
CA PHE A 56 -11.90 5.50 6.25
C PHE A 56 -13.26 6.05 5.85
N GLY A 57 -13.82 6.89 6.73
CA GLY A 57 -15.14 7.50 6.56
C GLY A 57 -16.27 6.68 7.22
N ALA A 58 -17.42 7.31 7.43
CA ALA A 58 -18.62 6.70 7.99
C ALA A 58 -19.88 7.16 7.19
N PRO A 59 -20.41 6.36 6.22
CA PRO A 59 -19.94 5.02 5.83
C PRO A 59 -18.56 5.05 5.16
N ALA A 60 -17.84 3.93 5.22
CA ALA A 60 -16.49 3.84 4.65
C ALA A 60 -16.48 4.20 3.16
N ARG A 61 -15.71 5.23 2.82
CA ARG A 61 -15.61 5.78 1.48
C ARG A 61 -14.29 5.43 0.80
N LEU A 62 -13.21 5.35 1.59
CA LEU A 62 -11.89 4.99 1.11
C LEU A 62 -11.39 3.75 1.83
N PHE A 63 -10.73 2.89 1.10
CA PHE A 63 -10.03 1.72 1.62
C PHE A 63 -8.56 1.80 1.24
N ALA A 64 -7.69 1.45 2.18
CA ALA A 64 -6.26 1.27 1.93
C ALA A 64 -5.89 -0.20 2.11
N ALA A 65 -5.11 -0.72 1.18
CA ALA A 65 -4.50 -2.04 1.25
C ALA A 65 -2.98 -1.87 1.30
N LYS A 66 -2.37 -2.27 2.40
CA LYS A 66 -0.93 -2.22 2.61
C LYS A 66 -0.37 -3.62 2.67
N LEU A 67 0.64 -3.90 1.83
CA LEU A 67 1.42 -5.11 1.95
C LEU A 67 2.39 -4.98 3.12
N VAL A 68 2.29 -5.92 4.06
CA VAL A 68 3.17 -6.00 5.22
C VAL A 68 4.32 -6.94 4.86
N PRO A 69 5.59 -6.50 4.96
CA PRO A 69 6.74 -7.38 4.75
C PRO A 69 6.76 -8.53 5.75
N ASP A 70 7.29 -9.67 5.35
CA ASP A 70 7.51 -10.80 6.25
C ASP A 70 8.79 -10.57 7.06
N GLY A 71 8.63 -10.35 8.38
CA GLY A 71 9.73 -10.10 9.30
C GLY A 71 10.43 -8.75 9.11
N CYS A 72 11.69 -8.64 9.51
CA CYS A 72 12.49 -7.41 9.46
C CYS A 72 13.08 -7.11 8.06
N GLY A 73 12.45 -7.54 7.01
CA GLY A 73 12.68 -7.04 5.65
C GLY A 73 13.93 -7.54 4.93
N GLN A 74 14.70 -8.44 5.50
CA GLN A 74 15.90 -8.96 4.82
C GLN A 74 15.60 -10.07 3.81
N MET A 75 14.45 -10.74 3.95
CA MET A 75 14.06 -11.88 3.11
C MET A 75 12.91 -11.56 2.15
N ASP A 76 12.20 -10.46 2.36
CA ASP A 76 11.06 -10.05 1.56
C ASP A 76 10.98 -8.52 1.44
N PRO A 77 11.68 -7.94 0.47
CA PRO A 77 11.71 -6.50 0.25
C PRO A 77 10.48 -5.98 -0.50
N VAL A 78 9.49 -6.83 -0.80
CA VAL A 78 8.31 -6.41 -1.56
C VAL A 78 7.35 -5.64 -0.67
N GLU A 79 7.16 -4.38 -1.00
CA GLU A 79 6.25 -3.45 -0.34
C GLU A 79 5.11 -3.06 -1.28
N GLY A 80 3.97 -2.68 -0.73
CA GLY A 80 2.82 -2.24 -1.51
C GLY A 80 1.87 -1.39 -0.69
N LEU A 81 1.28 -0.39 -1.35
CA LEU A 81 0.23 0.47 -0.80
C LEU A 81 -0.71 0.90 -1.92
N ALA A 82 -1.98 0.58 -1.78
CA ALA A 82 -3.02 0.97 -2.72
C ALA A 82 -4.24 1.56 -2.02
N PHE A 83 -4.87 2.53 -2.67
CA PHE A 83 -6.11 3.13 -2.23
C PHE A 83 -7.26 2.78 -3.18
N PHE A 84 -8.43 2.56 -2.61
CA PHE A 84 -9.65 2.24 -3.36
C PHE A 84 -10.81 3.10 -2.88
N ASP A 85 -11.41 3.85 -3.78
CA ASP A 85 -12.63 4.61 -3.53
C ASP A 85 -13.84 3.70 -3.67
N ALA A 86 -14.71 3.71 -2.66
CA ALA A 86 -15.96 2.96 -2.70
C ALA A 86 -16.98 3.69 -3.56
N ARG A 87 -17.41 3.06 -4.63
CA ARG A 87 -18.45 3.54 -5.55
C ARG A 87 -19.66 2.61 -5.51
N ALA A 88 -20.76 3.05 -6.09
CA ALA A 88 -21.98 2.24 -6.19
C ALA A 88 -21.77 0.95 -7.00
N ASP A 89 -20.87 0.99 -7.97
CA ASP A 89 -20.52 -0.11 -8.87
C ASP A 89 -19.30 -0.93 -8.39
N GLY A 90 -18.74 -0.61 -7.21
CA GLY A 90 -17.64 -1.36 -6.62
C GLY A 90 -16.49 -0.49 -6.11
N LEU A 91 -15.31 -1.09 -6.03
CA LEU A 91 -14.08 -0.41 -5.61
C LEU A 91 -13.30 0.09 -6.82
N ARG A 92 -12.93 1.36 -6.81
CA ARG A 92 -12.12 1.98 -7.87
C ARG A 92 -10.75 2.35 -7.33
N PHE A 93 -9.72 1.89 -8.02
CA PHE A 93 -8.35 2.26 -7.70
C PHE A 93 -8.16 3.78 -7.72
N THR A 94 -7.47 4.29 -6.72
CA THR A 94 -7.14 5.71 -6.56
C THR A 94 -5.63 5.86 -6.51
N ASP A 95 -5.06 6.65 -7.42
CA ASP A 95 -3.63 6.82 -7.52
C ASP A 95 -3.09 7.60 -6.29
N ARG A 96 -1.97 7.14 -5.77
CA ARG A 96 -1.23 7.76 -4.65
C ARG A 96 -0.05 8.63 -5.10
N GLY A 97 0.21 8.72 -6.41
CA GLY A 97 1.37 9.44 -6.93
C GLY A 97 2.70 8.79 -6.54
N SER A 98 3.68 9.61 -6.19
CA SER A 98 5.06 9.20 -5.86
C SER A 98 5.29 8.82 -4.40
N ILE A 99 4.22 8.58 -3.62
CA ILE A 99 4.34 8.21 -2.20
C ILE A 99 5.02 6.85 -2.08
N PRO A 100 5.97 6.66 -1.13
CA PRO A 100 6.60 5.38 -0.90
C PRO A 100 5.60 4.29 -0.50
N GLU A 101 5.76 3.10 -1.02
CA GLU A 101 4.90 1.93 -0.74
C GLU A 101 4.93 1.50 0.72
N ARG A 102 6.04 1.79 1.41
CA ARG A 102 6.24 1.48 2.83
C ARG A 102 5.51 2.43 3.78
N ALA A 103 5.03 3.58 3.30
CA ALA A 103 4.35 4.55 4.14
C ALA A 103 3.09 3.95 4.79
N ARG A 104 2.85 4.32 6.05
CA ARG A 104 1.66 3.93 6.80
C ARG A 104 0.61 5.02 6.71
N VAL A 105 -0.63 4.64 6.44
CA VAL A 105 -1.76 5.57 6.45
C VAL A 105 -2.17 5.84 7.90
N VAL A 106 -2.12 7.10 8.31
CA VAL A 106 -2.50 7.53 9.67
C VAL A 106 -3.92 8.05 9.69
N ALA A 107 -4.28 8.89 8.71
CA ALA A 107 -5.61 9.49 8.61
C ALA A 107 -5.95 9.81 7.15
N VAL A 108 -7.24 9.91 6.88
CA VAL A 108 -7.78 10.37 5.60
C VAL A 108 -8.86 11.42 5.89
N PHE A 109 -8.84 12.50 5.15
CA PHE A 109 -9.75 13.63 5.32
C PHE A 109 -9.99 14.33 3.98
N ASP A 110 -10.95 15.23 3.96
CA ASP A 110 -11.25 16.14 2.85
C ASP A 110 -10.91 17.55 3.36
N LEU A 111 -9.68 17.97 3.11
CA LEU A 111 -9.12 19.20 3.68
C LEU A 111 -9.81 20.46 3.14
N GLU A 112 -10.17 20.43 1.87
CA GLU A 112 -10.75 21.57 1.17
C GLU A 112 -12.27 21.52 1.07
N GLY A 113 -12.90 20.39 1.44
CA GLY A 113 -14.34 20.17 1.34
C GLY A 113 -14.83 20.03 -0.11
N ASP A 114 -13.94 19.70 -1.03
CA ASP A 114 -14.22 19.57 -2.46
C ASP A 114 -14.55 18.13 -2.90
N GLY A 115 -14.54 17.19 -1.94
CA GLY A 115 -14.82 15.79 -2.16
C GLY A 115 -13.61 14.98 -2.65
N VAL A 116 -12.48 15.61 -2.87
CA VAL A 116 -11.19 14.92 -3.10
C VAL A 116 -10.56 14.63 -1.75
N LEU A 117 -10.02 13.43 -1.59
CA LEU A 117 -9.47 13.01 -0.30
C LEU A 117 -7.97 13.25 -0.25
N GLU A 118 -7.53 13.66 0.91
CA GLU A 118 -6.13 13.72 1.31
C GLU A 118 -5.85 12.62 2.34
N ALA A 119 -4.62 12.10 2.30
CA ALA A 119 -4.12 11.14 3.27
C ALA A 119 -2.92 11.71 4.02
N TYR A 120 -2.92 11.54 5.33
CA TYR A 120 -1.75 11.74 6.16
C TYR A 120 -1.01 10.42 6.30
N LEU A 121 0.25 10.43 5.93
CA LEU A 121 1.12 9.26 5.83
C LEU A 121 2.37 9.44 6.67
N ASP A 122 2.83 8.35 7.26
CA ASP A 122 4.01 8.27 8.10
C ASP A 122 4.99 7.25 7.50
N ASP A 123 6.12 7.73 6.99
CA ASP A 123 7.22 6.91 6.51
C ASP A 123 8.36 6.98 7.52
N VAL A 124 8.24 6.22 8.59
CA VAL A 124 9.22 6.21 9.69
C VAL A 124 10.60 5.77 9.20
N ILE A 125 10.66 4.77 8.32
CA ILE A 125 11.93 4.24 7.78
C ILE A 125 12.59 5.27 6.85
N GLY A 126 11.82 5.96 6.03
CA GLY A 126 12.32 7.02 5.17
C GLY A 126 12.61 8.34 5.90
N GLY A 127 12.11 8.49 7.13
CA GLY A 127 12.28 9.72 7.90
C GLY A 127 11.37 10.87 7.46
N PHE A 128 10.18 10.56 6.92
CA PHE A 128 9.27 11.57 6.41
C PHE A 128 7.83 11.36 6.84
N ARG A 129 7.09 12.45 6.89
CA ARG A 129 5.64 12.51 6.96
C ARG A 129 5.09 13.27 5.77
N TYR A 130 3.95 12.82 5.28
CA TYR A 130 3.33 13.40 4.08
C TYR A 130 1.87 13.73 4.32
N VAL A 131 1.42 14.84 3.76
CA VAL A 131 0.01 15.04 3.41
C VAL A 131 -0.06 15.00 1.89
N VAL A 132 -0.89 14.11 1.36
CA VAL A 132 -0.94 13.84 -0.07
C VAL A 132 -2.38 13.92 -0.56
N ARG A 133 -2.57 14.46 -1.74
CA ARG A 133 -3.84 14.44 -2.46
C ARG A 133 -3.93 13.15 -3.26
N LEU A 134 -5.04 12.46 -3.15
CA LEU A 134 -5.31 11.21 -3.86
C LEU A 134 -6.18 11.46 -5.10
N GLY A 135 -6.11 10.57 -6.10
CA GLY A 135 -7.04 10.58 -7.23
C GLY A 135 -6.42 10.94 -8.57
N ALA A 136 -7.20 11.64 -9.42
CA ALA A 136 -6.82 11.90 -10.81
C ALA A 136 -5.60 12.82 -10.96
N ALA A 137 -5.34 13.66 -9.97
CA ALA A 137 -4.17 14.55 -9.92
C ALA A 137 -3.47 14.37 -8.56
N PRO A 138 -2.86 13.20 -8.32
CA PRO A 138 -2.22 12.92 -7.05
C PRO A 138 -0.99 13.80 -6.85
N GLY A 139 -0.71 14.16 -5.60
CA GLY A 139 0.46 14.98 -5.31
C GLY A 139 0.72 15.14 -3.83
N VAL A 140 2.00 15.37 -3.50
CA VAL A 140 2.42 15.70 -2.14
C VAL A 140 2.11 17.18 -1.89
N LEU A 141 1.25 17.45 -0.91
CA LEU A 141 0.90 18.79 -0.46
C LEU A 141 1.85 19.31 0.61
N VAL A 142 2.25 18.41 1.52
CA VAL A 142 3.18 18.69 2.61
C VAL A 142 4.12 17.52 2.77
N GLU A 143 5.40 17.82 2.90
CA GLU A 143 6.44 16.86 3.28
C GLU A 143 7.19 17.43 4.48
N ALA A 144 7.36 16.64 5.53
CA ALA A 144 8.10 17.02 6.71
C ALA A 144 9.10 15.91 7.08
N GLU A 145 10.36 16.30 7.22
CA GLU A 145 11.38 15.41 7.76
C GLU A 145 11.12 15.16 9.26
N ILE A 146 11.29 13.92 9.68
CA ILE A 146 11.19 13.52 11.09
C ILE A 146 12.54 12.94 11.54
N PRO A 147 12.85 12.98 12.86
CA PRO A 147 14.04 12.34 13.36
C PRO A 147 14.07 10.86 12.97
N TYR A 148 15.21 10.42 12.47
CA TYR A 148 15.42 9.03 12.11
C TYR A 148 15.40 8.16 13.37
N PHE A 149 14.65 7.08 13.30
CA PHE A 149 14.67 6.03 14.31
C PHE A 149 15.18 4.76 13.65
N ASP A 150 16.19 4.16 14.24
CA ASP A 150 16.67 2.85 13.81
C ASP A 150 15.53 1.83 13.85
N CYS A 151 15.47 0.95 12.86
CA CYS A 151 14.56 -0.17 12.91
C CYS A 151 14.89 -1.02 14.13
N PRO A 152 13.93 -1.28 15.03
CA PRO A 152 14.20 -2.02 16.27
C PRO A 152 14.31 -3.54 16.05
N CYS A 153 14.68 -3.95 14.86
CA CYS A 153 14.83 -5.38 14.53
C CYS A 153 16.00 -6.06 15.27
#